data_d85b80423022b461c6fe1db995a8ca4d
#
_entry.id   d85b80423022b461c6fe1db995a8ca4d
#
_cell.length_a   1.000
_cell.length_b   1.000
_cell.length_c   1.000
_cell.angle_alpha   90.00
_cell.angle_beta   90.00
_cell.angle_gamma   90.00
#
_symmetry.space_group_name_H-M   'P 1'
#
loop_
_entity.id
_entity.type
_entity.pdbx_description
1 polymer ?
#
loop_
_entity_poly.entity_id
_entity_poly.type
_entity_poly.pdbx_seq_one_letter_code
_entity_poly.pdbx_strand_id
1 'polypeptide(L)'
;GYSISEIDPLHKSVTFTNGETIYANNVVGDVSEQDMRRIQIRETIISHFEKEDKLFNKGIKNLSLFFIDEVAKYRQYDENGDEVLGEYGKIFEEEYLSVLQEYRTLLDTPYQRYLADVCLDEHAVHRGYFSIDKKTGRSIDSALKKGSEFSDDISAYDLILKNKERLLSFDEP
;
A
#
# COMPACT_ATOMS: atom_id res chain seq x y z
N GLY A 1 10.53 -6.66 -25.71
CA GLY A 1 10.18 -7.25 -24.42
C GLY A 1 10.98 -8.52 -24.20
N TYR A 2 11.28 -8.81 -22.96
CA TYR A 2 11.99 -10.05 -22.58
C TYR A 2 10.95 -11.13 -22.33
N SER A 3 11.21 -12.37 -22.82
CA SER A 3 10.42 -13.54 -22.50
C SER A 3 11.22 -14.47 -21.59
N ILE A 4 10.54 -15.18 -20.71
CA ILE A 4 11.18 -16.19 -19.87
C ILE A 4 11.58 -17.37 -20.76
N SER A 5 12.84 -17.78 -20.71
CA SER A 5 13.36 -18.97 -21.42
C SER A 5 13.44 -20.16 -20.49
N GLU A 6 13.77 -19.97 -19.20
CA GLU A 6 13.94 -21.06 -18.24
C GLU A 6 13.60 -20.60 -16.83
N ILE A 7 13.00 -21.49 -16.03
CA ILE A 7 12.82 -21.32 -14.59
C ILE A 7 13.53 -22.49 -13.91
N ASP A 8 14.52 -22.19 -13.07
CA ASP A 8 15.24 -23.17 -12.27
C ASP A 8 14.85 -23.03 -10.78
N PRO A 9 13.94 -23.89 -10.30
CA PRO A 9 13.52 -23.85 -8.90
C PRO A 9 14.61 -24.25 -7.92
N LEU A 10 15.59 -25.07 -8.37
CA LEU A 10 16.68 -25.57 -7.52
C LEU A 10 17.65 -24.44 -7.19
N HIS A 11 18.05 -23.66 -8.19
CA HIS A 11 18.93 -22.50 -8.02
C HIS A 11 18.13 -21.20 -7.76
N LYS A 12 16.79 -21.30 -7.69
CA LYS A 12 15.88 -20.17 -7.50
C LYS A 12 16.16 -19.04 -8.48
N SER A 13 16.26 -19.38 -9.76
CA SER A 13 16.59 -18.42 -10.82
C SER A 13 15.62 -18.49 -11.99
N VAL A 14 15.52 -17.38 -12.71
CA VAL A 14 14.79 -17.23 -13.96
C VAL A 14 15.74 -16.69 -15.02
N THR A 15 15.83 -17.38 -16.15
CA THR A 15 16.63 -16.94 -17.32
C THR A 15 15.70 -16.41 -18.39
N PHE A 16 16.07 -15.29 -19.00
CA PHE A 16 15.33 -14.64 -20.08
C PHE A 16 15.95 -14.95 -21.45
N THR A 17 15.16 -14.73 -22.51
CA THR A 17 15.59 -14.98 -23.91
C THR A 17 16.76 -14.12 -24.37
N ASN A 18 17.07 -13.03 -23.65
CA ASN A 18 18.27 -12.20 -23.87
C ASN A 18 19.54 -12.78 -23.21
N GLY A 19 19.44 -13.91 -22.51
CA GLY A 19 20.56 -14.55 -21.80
C GLY A 19 20.78 -14.04 -20.37
N GLU A 20 19.97 -13.10 -19.91
CA GLU A 20 20.04 -12.56 -18.54
C GLU A 20 19.40 -13.53 -17.56
N THR A 21 20.08 -13.79 -16.42
CA THR A 21 19.57 -14.66 -15.36
C THR A 21 19.42 -13.89 -14.08
N ILE A 22 18.22 -13.93 -13.50
CA ILE A 22 17.89 -13.29 -12.22
C ILE A 22 17.71 -14.37 -11.16
N TYR A 23 18.34 -14.19 -10.02
CA TYR A 23 18.21 -15.07 -8.86
C TYR A 23 17.23 -14.49 -7.84
N ALA A 24 16.49 -15.36 -7.15
CA ALA A 24 15.60 -14.93 -6.10
C ALA A 24 16.35 -14.12 -5.03
N ASN A 25 15.75 -13.05 -4.56
CA ASN A 25 16.32 -12.07 -3.62
C ASN A 25 17.49 -11.24 -4.18
N ASN A 26 17.80 -11.33 -5.47
CA ASN A 26 18.76 -10.44 -6.11
C ASN A 26 18.01 -9.37 -6.92
N VAL A 27 18.53 -8.15 -6.90
CA VAL A 27 18.11 -7.05 -7.75
C VAL A 27 19.08 -6.96 -8.92
N VAL A 28 18.57 -6.84 -10.13
CA VAL A 28 19.38 -6.61 -11.33
C VAL A 28 19.26 -5.15 -11.74
N GLY A 29 20.41 -4.49 -11.88
CA GLY A 29 20.52 -3.05 -12.20
C GLY A 29 20.60 -2.16 -10.97
N ASP A 30 20.81 -0.87 -11.22
CA ASP A 30 20.87 0.18 -10.19
C ASP A 30 19.45 0.59 -9.75
N VAL A 31 18.68 -0.34 -9.19
CA VAL A 31 17.36 -0.05 -8.62
C VAL A 31 17.55 0.38 -7.17
N SER A 32 17.19 1.62 -6.87
CA SER A 32 17.22 2.12 -5.50
C SER A 32 16.14 1.43 -4.63
N GLU A 33 16.33 1.44 -3.31
CA GLU A 33 15.30 0.96 -2.39
C GLU A 33 13.97 1.72 -2.59
N GLN A 34 14.04 3.00 -2.86
CA GLN A 34 12.90 3.85 -3.17
C GLN A 34 12.14 3.39 -4.41
N ASP A 35 12.87 3.05 -5.50
CA ASP A 35 12.23 2.52 -6.72
C ASP A 35 11.54 1.18 -6.46
N MET A 36 12.17 0.31 -5.67
CA MET A 36 11.55 -0.95 -5.29
C MET A 36 10.26 -0.74 -4.47
N ARG A 37 10.28 0.19 -3.51
CA ARG A 37 9.09 0.54 -2.73
C ARG A 37 7.99 1.14 -3.60
N ARG A 38 8.34 2.02 -4.52
CA ARG A 38 7.41 2.59 -5.50
C ARG A 38 6.73 1.51 -6.33
N ILE A 39 7.50 0.56 -6.87
CA ILE A 39 6.96 -0.59 -7.63
C ILE A 39 6.01 -1.43 -6.76
N GLN A 40 6.40 -1.75 -5.52
CA GLN A 40 5.57 -2.54 -4.61
C GLN A 40 4.25 -1.84 -4.27
N ILE A 41 4.29 -0.53 -4.02
CA ILE A 41 3.10 0.27 -3.74
C ILE A 41 2.19 0.28 -4.97
N ARG A 42 2.73 0.59 -6.16
CA ARG A 42 2.00 0.61 -7.41
C ARG A 42 1.30 -0.72 -7.72
N GLU A 43 2.03 -1.83 -7.65
CA GLU A 43 1.49 -3.17 -7.94
C GLU A 43 0.40 -3.57 -6.93
N THR A 44 0.53 -3.12 -5.67
CA THR A 44 -0.52 -3.33 -4.67
C THR A 44 -1.78 -2.54 -5.00
N ILE A 45 -1.66 -1.30 -5.47
CA ILE A 45 -2.79 -0.46 -5.89
C ILE A 45 -3.47 -1.08 -7.12
N ILE A 46 -2.70 -1.51 -8.13
CA ILE A 46 -3.24 -2.20 -9.32
C ILE A 46 -4.03 -3.44 -8.90
N SER A 47 -3.42 -4.30 -8.08
CA SER A 47 -4.06 -5.52 -7.57
C SER A 47 -5.33 -5.21 -6.75
N HIS A 48 -5.34 -4.09 -6.02
CA HIS A 48 -6.52 -3.62 -5.28
C HIS A 48 -7.66 -3.31 -6.24
N PHE A 49 -7.45 -2.47 -7.26
CA PHE A 49 -8.47 -2.11 -8.24
C PHE A 49 -8.99 -3.30 -9.02
N GLU A 50 -8.10 -4.18 -9.49
CA GLU A 50 -8.51 -5.41 -10.19
C GLU A 50 -9.40 -6.31 -9.35
N LYS A 51 -9.12 -6.41 -8.07
CA LYS A 51 -9.88 -7.24 -7.15
C LYS A 51 -11.20 -6.58 -6.76
N GLU A 52 -11.18 -5.28 -6.52
CA GLU A 52 -12.39 -4.53 -6.18
C GLU A 52 -13.38 -4.52 -7.34
N ASP A 53 -12.95 -4.29 -8.58
CA ASP A 53 -13.81 -4.36 -9.77
C ASP A 53 -14.55 -5.71 -9.87
N LYS A 54 -13.82 -6.82 -9.66
CA LYS A 54 -14.42 -8.18 -9.66
C LYS A 54 -15.42 -8.42 -8.53
N LEU A 55 -15.28 -7.72 -7.41
CA LEU A 55 -16.08 -7.90 -6.21
C LEU A 55 -17.19 -6.86 -6.06
N PHE A 56 -17.08 -5.72 -6.74
CA PHE A 56 -17.97 -4.56 -6.62
C PHE A 56 -19.45 -4.93 -6.81
N ASN A 57 -19.76 -5.62 -7.90
CA ASN A 57 -21.13 -6.06 -8.19
C ASN A 57 -21.68 -7.11 -7.22
N LYS A 58 -20.83 -7.65 -6.34
CA LYS A 58 -21.22 -8.56 -5.25
C LYS A 58 -21.44 -7.80 -3.93
N GLY A 59 -21.27 -6.49 -3.92
CA GLY A 59 -21.34 -5.65 -2.72
C GLY A 59 -20.19 -5.91 -1.74
N ILE A 60 -19.03 -6.38 -2.22
CA ILE A 60 -17.86 -6.70 -1.39
C ILE A 60 -16.78 -5.66 -1.66
N LYS A 61 -16.49 -4.80 -0.68
CA LYS A 61 -15.39 -3.85 -0.72
C LYS A 61 -14.08 -4.55 -0.40
N ASN A 62 -13.03 -4.18 -1.13
CA ASN A 62 -11.67 -4.64 -0.90
C ASN A 62 -10.93 -3.67 0.03
N LEU A 63 -10.06 -4.19 0.89
CA LEU A 63 -9.13 -3.39 1.69
C LEU A 63 -7.72 -3.93 1.48
N SER A 64 -6.76 -3.02 1.33
CA SER A 64 -5.34 -3.35 1.28
C SER A 64 -4.63 -2.84 2.52
N LEU A 65 -3.75 -3.66 3.10
CA LEU A 65 -2.95 -3.32 4.26
C LEU A 65 -1.48 -3.27 3.86
N PHE A 66 -0.84 -2.14 4.16
CA PHE A 66 0.59 -1.96 4.02
C PHE A 66 1.24 -2.02 5.41
N PHE A 67 2.18 -2.94 5.58
CA PHE A 67 3.01 -2.99 6.76
C PHE A 67 4.30 -2.22 6.48
N ILE A 68 4.58 -1.24 7.32
CA ILE A 68 5.78 -0.40 7.20
C ILE A 68 6.64 -0.55 8.44
N ASP A 69 7.94 -0.46 8.24
CA ASP A 69 8.96 -0.66 9.25
C ASP A 69 9.17 0.57 10.15
N GLU A 70 8.99 1.77 9.60
CA GLU A 70 9.20 3.03 10.29
C GLU A 70 8.01 3.99 10.08
N VAL A 71 7.45 4.51 11.16
CA VAL A 71 6.36 5.51 11.10
C VAL A 71 6.76 6.73 10.30
N ALA A 72 8.01 7.19 10.42
CA ALA A 72 8.53 8.36 9.72
C ALA A 72 8.49 8.22 8.18
N LYS A 73 8.44 7.01 7.65
CA LYS A 73 8.27 6.75 6.20
C LYS A 73 6.87 7.11 5.70
N TYR A 74 5.87 7.07 6.57
CA TYR A 74 4.50 7.43 6.22
C TYR A 74 4.04 8.76 6.83
N ARG A 75 4.37 9.03 8.11
CA ARG A 75 3.95 10.21 8.84
C ARG A 75 5.14 10.92 9.49
N GLN A 76 5.24 12.19 9.26
CA GLN A 76 6.24 13.08 9.86
C GLN A 76 5.54 14.26 10.54
N TYR A 77 6.30 15.09 11.23
CA TYR A 77 5.82 16.33 11.85
C TYR A 77 6.73 17.48 11.42
N ASP A 78 6.13 18.57 11.01
CA ASP A 78 6.86 19.78 10.63
C ASP A 78 7.37 20.58 11.86
N GLU A 79 7.97 21.72 11.61
CA GLU A 79 8.49 22.61 12.66
C GLU A 79 7.39 23.15 13.60
N ASN A 80 6.15 23.24 13.15
CA ASN A 80 4.98 23.67 13.92
C ASN A 80 4.36 22.52 14.72
N GLY A 81 4.75 21.28 14.42
CA GLY A 81 4.20 20.07 14.99
C GLY A 81 3.00 19.52 14.24
N ASP A 82 2.69 20.05 13.06
CA ASP A 82 1.62 19.57 12.22
C ASP A 82 2.01 18.29 11.49
N GLU A 83 1.05 17.37 11.30
CA GLU A 83 1.28 16.13 10.58
C GLU A 83 1.50 16.38 9.09
N VAL A 84 2.58 15.80 8.55
CA VAL A 84 2.90 15.81 7.11
C VAL A 84 3.21 14.41 6.62
N LEU A 85 2.93 14.15 5.35
CA LEU A 85 3.23 12.84 4.77
C LEU A 85 4.74 12.59 4.67
N GLY A 86 5.14 11.39 5.08
CA GLY A 86 6.45 10.85 4.81
C GLY A 86 6.59 10.38 3.35
N GLU A 87 7.74 9.79 3.06
CA GLU A 87 8.09 9.33 1.71
C GLU A 87 7.09 8.33 1.12
N TYR A 88 6.71 7.31 1.89
CA TYR A 88 5.79 6.26 1.41
C TYR A 88 4.36 6.78 1.22
N GLY A 89 3.91 7.71 2.06
CA GLY A 89 2.62 8.36 1.86
C GLY A 89 2.58 9.15 0.56
N LYS A 90 3.62 9.93 0.26
CA LYS A 90 3.75 10.68 -1.00
C LYS A 90 3.80 9.75 -2.22
N ILE A 91 4.62 8.69 -2.16
CA ILE A 91 4.68 7.70 -3.23
C ILE A 91 3.32 7.05 -3.45
N PHE A 92 2.59 6.73 -2.36
CA PHE A 92 1.26 6.15 -2.48
C PHE A 92 0.30 7.08 -3.21
N GLU A 93 0.23 8.35 -2.85
CA GLU A 93 -0.68 9.33 -3.49
C GLU A 93 -0.34 9.52 -4.98
N GLU A 94 0.95 9.66 -5.30
CA GLU A 94 1.40 9.78 -6.70
C GLU A 94 1.01 8.55 -7.53
N GLU A 95 1.31 7.35 -7.04
CA GLU A 95 1.00 6.11 -7.76
C GLU A 95 -0.51 5.83 -7.80
N TYR A 96 -1.23 6.18 -6.72
CA TYR A 96 -2.68 6.05 -6.69
C TYR A 96 -3.35 6.88 -7.79
N LEU A 97 -3.01 8.16 -7.92
CA LEU A 97 -3.54 9.04 -8.97
C LEU A 97 -3.17 8.53 -10.38
N SER A 98 -1.94 8.07 -10.56
CA SER A 98 -1.49 7.51 -11.83
C SER A 98 -2.29 6.26 -12.21
N VAL A 99 -2.43 5.31 -11.30
CA VAL A 99 -3.16 4.06 -11.51
C VAL A 99 -4.66 4.33 -11.69
N LEU A 100 -5.24 5.23 -10.87
CA LEU A 100 -6.64 5.62 -11.02
C LEU A 100 -6.93 6.17 -12.41
N GLN A 101 -6.04 7.02 -12.93
CA GLN A 101 -6.17 7.57 -14.28
C GLN A 101 -6.10 6.47 -15.36
N GLU A 102 -5.24 5.48 -15.20
CA GLU A 102 -5.13 4.34 -16.12
C GLU A 102 -6.37 3.42 -16.05
N TYR A 103 -6.95 3.27 -14.85
CA TYR A 103 -8.13 2.42 -14.60
C TYR A 103 -9.44 3.06 -15.03
N ARG A 104 -9.50 4.38 -15.05
CA ARG A 104 -10.70 5.10 -15.52
C ARG A 104 -10.87 4.91 -17.00
N THR A 105 -12.01 4.35 -17.38
CA THR A 105 -12.39 4.12 -18.77
C THR A 105 -13.61 4.97 -19.15
N LEU A 106 -13.92 5.03 -20.45
CA LEU A 106 -15.13 5.67 -20.94
C LEU A 106 -16.39 4.79 -20.76
N LEU A 107 -16.23 3.59 -20.19
CA LEU A 107 -17.36 2.69 -19.94
C LEU A 107 -18.14 3.19 -18.72
N ASP A 108 -19.46 3.35 -18.89
CA ASP A 108 -20.38 3.73 -17.81
C ASP A 108 -20.82 2.51 -16.99
N THR A 109 -19.87 1.92 -16.23
CA THR A 109 -20.18 0.84 -15.29
C THR A 109 -20.42 1.39 -13.88
N PRO A 110 -21.14 0.66 -13.00
CA PRO A 110 -21.29 1.08 -11.61
C PRO A 110 -19.95 1.30 -10.90
N TYR A 111 -18.94 0.47 -11.17
CA TYR A 111 -17.61 0.62 -10.61
C TYR A 111 -16.88 1.86 -11.13
N GLN A 112 -16.99 2.17 -12.43
CA GLN A 112 -16.39 3.39 -12.98
C GLN A 112 -17.02 4.67 -12.40
N ARG A 113 -18.32 4.66 -12.13
CA ARG A 113 -18.99 5.76 -11.41
C ARG A 113 -18.49 5.88 -9.97
N TYR A 114 -18.37 4.78 -9.25
CA TYR A 114 -17.79 4.76 -7.91
C TYR A 114 -16.36 5.34 -7.89
N LEU A 115 -15.50 4.94 -8.81
CA LEU A 115 -14.16 5.51 -8.95
C LEU A 115 -14.17 7.01 -9.24
N ALA A 116 -15.15 7.46 -10.03
CA ALA A 116 -15.27 8.86 -10.40
C ALA A 116 -15.87 9.74 -9.30
N ASP A 117 -16.73 9.19 -8.45
CA ASP A 117 -17.48 9.96 -7.47
C ASP A 117 -16.87 9.90 -6.05
N VAL A 118 -16.24 8.76 -5.70
CA VAL A 118 -15.80 8.47 -4.33
C VAL A 118 -14.28 8.43 -4.20
N CYS A 119 -13.58 7.93 -5.20
CA CYS A 119 -12.15 7.63 -5.14
C CYS A 119 -11.23 8.72 -5.71
N LEU A 120 -11.71 9.95 -5.89
CA LEU A 120 -10.92 11.04 -6.50
C LEU A 120 -9.95 11.71 -5.52
N ASP A 121 -10.21 11.63 -4.22
CA ASP A 121 -9.38 12.27 -3.19
C ASP A 121 -8.31 11.28 -2.70
N GLU A 122 -7.08 11.45 -3.20
CA GLU A 122 -5.94 10.62 -2.82
C GLU A 122 -5.62 10.67 -1.32
N HIS A 123 -5.99 11.76 -0.64
CA HIS A 123 -5.77 11.89 0.80
C HIS A 123 -6.82 11.13 1.62
N ALA A 124 -7.99 10.87 1.05
CA ALA A 124 -9.08 10.17 1.73
C ALA A 124 -8.98 8.64 1.64
N VAL A 125 -8.32 8.12 0.59
CA VAL A 125 -8.29 6.68 0.27
C VAL A 125 -7.31 5.86 1.10
N HIS A 126 -6.46 6.51 1.89
CA HIS A 126 -5.51 5.82 2.75
C HIS A 126 -5.44 6.42 4.15
N ARG A 127 -5.11 5.59 5.14
CA ARG A 127 -4.97 6.01 6.55
C ARG A 127 -3.87 5.22 7.22
N GLY A 128 -3.03 5.91 7.99
CA GLY A 128 -2.01 5.29 8.83
C GLY A 128 -2.52 5.03 10.23
N TYR A 129 -2.35 3.80 10.70
CA TYR A 129 -2.65 3.40 12.08
C TYR A 129 -1.34 3.03 12.76
N PHE A 130 -0.97 3.79 13.79
CA PHE A 130 0.30 3.67 14.49
C PHE A 130 0.12 3.75 16.00
N SER A 131 1.09 3.24 16.74
CA SER A 131 1.19 3.48 18.18
C SER A 131 1.36 4.98 18.46
N ILE A 132 0.79 5.45 19.55
CA ILE A 132 0.81 6.87 19.92
C ILE A 132 1.57 7.03 21.25
N ASP A 133 2.55 7.93 21.25
CA ASP A 133 3.18 8.37 22.50
C ASP A 133 2.17 9.21 23.31
N LYS A 134 1.83 8.72 24.50
CA LYS A 134 0.84 9.35 25.39
C LYS A 134 1.24 10.73 25.89
N LYS A 135 2.55 11.08 25.86
CA LYS A 135 3.04 12.38 26.34
C LYS A 135 2.96 13.45 25.25
N THR A 136 3.33 13.08 24.03
CA THR A 136 3.42 14.01 22.90
C THR A 136 2.20 13.94 21.98
N GLY A 137 1.39 12.89 22.05
CA GLY A 137 0.29 12.60 21.13
C GLY A 137 0.75 12.19 19.74
N ARG A 138 2.05 12.04 19.52
CA ARG A 138 2.62 11.73 18.18
C ARG A 138 2.67 10.24 17.92
N SER A 139 2.54 9.88 16.65
CA SER A 139 2.75 8.51 16.17
C SER A 139 4.21 8.11 16.33
N ILE A 140 4.44 6.92 16.84
CA ILE A 140 5.78 6.36 17.09
C ILE A 140 5.86 4.92 16.60
N ASP A 141 7.08 4.48 16.35
CA ASP A 141 7.34 3.08 16.03
C ASP A 141 6.99 2.19 17.24
N SER A 142 6.38 1.03 16.93
CA SER A 142 6.06 0.05 17.96
C SER A 142 7.33 -0.51 18.57
N ALA A 143 7.57 -0.23 19.85
CA ALA A 143 8.70 -0.77 20.56
C ALA A 143 8.36 -2.14 21.15
N LEU A 144 9.14 -3.17 20.79
CA LEU A 144 9.12 -4.45 21.49
C LEU A 144 9.63 -4.23 22.92
N LYS A 145 8.75 -4.27 23.91
CA LYS A 145 9.18 -4.29 25.32
C LYS A 145 9.91 -5.58 25.59
N LYS A 146 11.16 -5.50 26.05
CA LYS A 146 11.94 -6.67 26.49
C LYS A 146 11.11 -7.46 27.51
N GLY A 147 10.72 -8.71 27.14
CA GLY A 147 9.94 -9.60 28.01
C GLY A 147 8.41 -9.56 27.82
N SER A 148 7.88 -8.81 26.85
CA SER A 148 6.47 -8.85 26.46
C SER A 148 6.33 -9.61 25.13
N GLU A 149 5.44 -10.61 25.10
CA GLU A 149 5.06 -11.31 23.86
C GLU A 149 4.15 -10.45 22.95
N PHE A 150 3.72 -9.29 23.44
CA PHE A 150 2.78 -8.41 22.75
C PHE A 150 3.43 -7.04 22.54
N SER A 151 3.48 -6.61 21.28
CA SER A 151 3.83 -5.24 20.90
C SER A 151 2.63 -4.29 21.13
N ASP A 152 2.90 -2.98 21.15
CA ASP A 152 1.83 -1.97 21.19
C ASP A 152 0.95 -1.97 19.90
N ASP A 153 1.28 -2.83 18.93
CA ASP A 153 0.53 -3.04 17.67
C ASP A 153 -0.91 -3.57 17.88
N ILE A 154 -1.19 -4.19 19.04
CA ILE A 154 -2.55 -4.65 19.39
C ILE A 154 -3.54 -3.49 19.32
N SER A 155 -3.13 -2.29 19.73
CA SER A 155 -4.00 -1.11 19.70
C SER A 155 -4.36 -0.68 18.28
N ALA A 156 -3.42 -0.76 17.34
CA ALA A 156 -3.67 -0.45 15.93
C ALA A 156 -4.58 -1.48 15.28
N TYR A 157 -4.32 -2.77 15.55
CA TYR A 157 -5.16 -3.87 15.07
C TYR A 157 -6.60 -3.79 15.61
N ASP A 158 -6.75 -3.53 16.91
CA ASP A 158 -8.07 -3.34 17.53
C ASP A 158 -8.82 -2.15 16.94
N LEU A 159 -8.11 -1.06 16.63
CA LEU A 159 -8.71 0.13 16.01
C LEU A 159 -9.23 -0.18 14.61
N ILE A 160 -8.46 -0.91 13.81
CA ILE A 160 -8.88 -1.38 12.48
C ILE A 160 -10.11 -2.26 12.59
N LEU A 161 -10.13 -3.23 13.52
CA LEU A 161 -11.26 -4.12 13.72
C LEU A 161 -12.53 -3.40 14.20
N LYS A 162 -12.39 -2.39 15.07
CA LYS A 162 -13.53 -1.59 15.55
C LYS A 162 -14.14 -0.72 14.46
N ASN A 163 -13.33 -0.26 13.51
CA ASN A 163 -13.77 0.59 12.41
C ASN A 163 -14.10 -0.19 11.13
N LYS A 164 -14.03 -1.53 11.15
CA LYS A 164 -14.18 -2.36 9.95
C LYS A 164 -15.49 -2.13 9.20
N GLU A 165 -16.60 -1.92 9.90
CA GLU A 165 -17.92 -1.72 9.26
C GLU A 165 -17.92 -0.44 8.43
N ARG A 166 -17.31 0.63 8.94
CA ARG A 166 -17.17 1.89 8.21
C ARG A 166 -16.20 1.75 7.04
N LEU A 167 -15.04 1.10 7.26
CA LEU A 167 -14.03 0.88 6.22
C LEU A 167 -14.55 -0.01 5.07
N LEU A 168 -15.55 -0.85 5.34
CA LEU A 168 -16.17 -1.74 4.35
C LEU A 168 -17.39 -1.12 3.66
N SER A 169 -17.79 0.13 3.99
CA SER A 169 -18.84 0.85 3.27
C SER A 169 -18.30 1.42 1.95
N PHE A 170 -19.12 1.37 0.90
CA PHE A 170 -18.83 2.05 -0.37
C PHE A 170 -19.18 3.55 -0.35
N ASP A 171 -19.72 4.07 0.76
CA ASP A 171 -19.99 5.50 0.94
C ASP A 171 -18.72 6.30 1.26
N GLU A 172 -17.64 5.60 1.63
CA GLU A 172 -16.31 6.17 1.85
C GLU A 172 -15.30 5.49 0.90
N PRO A 173 -14.27 6.21 0.43
CA PRO A 173 -13.22 5.66 -0.42
C PRO A 173 -12.35 4.62 0.27
#